data_cfb2a87902af32b33536303f9c1db769
#
_entry.id   cfb2a87902af32b33536303f9c1db769
#
_cell.length_a   1.000
_cell.length_b   1.000
_cell.length_c   1.000
_cell.angle_alpha   90.00
_cell.angle_beta   90.00
_cell.angle_gamma   90.00
#
_symmetry.space_group_name_H-M   'P 1'
#
loop_
_entity.id
_entity.type
_entity.pdbx_description
1 polymer ?
#
loop_
_entity_poly.entity_id
_entity_poly.type
_entity_poly.pdbx_seq_one_letter_code
_entity_poly.pdbx_strand_id
1 'polypeptide(L)'
;MKGQDTLKSTLKIKCIWWVVLHSVITWLVFSPSANASTNADIDKYKIYIHLKVITYKEYNCIDRLWTAENRSWDPYAKNKKSSAYGIPQLLNLKERNPYVQMDLGYKYVVHRYKSACKAWSYWQRHGHY
;
A
#
# COMPACT_ATOMS: atom_id res chain seq x y z
N MET A 1 -43.20 -41.72 -30.81
CA MET A 1 -43.03 -40.53 -29.93
C MET A 1 -42.01 -40.72 -28.83
N LYS A 2 -40.83 -41.35 -29.05
CA LYS A 2 -39.78 -41.54 -28.05
C LYS A 2 -38.47 -40.78 -28.34
N GLY A 3 -38.43 -39.95 -29.36
CA GLY A 3 -37.21 -39.26 -29.78
C GLY A 3 -37.09 -37.77 -29.40
N GLN A 4 -38.14 -37.16 -28.89
CA GLN A 4 -38.12 -35.73 -28.56
C GLN A 4 -37.73 -35.40 -27.12
N ASP A 5 -37.91 -36.33 -26.20
CA ASP A 5 -37.64 -36.08 -24.75
C ASP A 5 -36.16 -36.19 -24.39
N THR A 6 -35.39 -37.01 -25.11
CA THR A 6 -33.94 -37.14 -24.91
C THR A 6 -33.14 -35.92 -25.38
N LEU A 7 -33.63 -35.26 -26.46
CA LEU A 7 -32.95 -34.07 -26.99
C LEU A 7 -33.10 -32.84 -26.06
N LYS A 8 -34.28 -32.71 -25.43
CA LYS A 8 -34.54 -31.62 -24.48
C LYS A 8 -33.77 -31.75 -23.16
N SER A 9 -33.57 -33.00 -22.73
CA SER A 9 -32.80 -33.32 -21.52
C SER A 9 -31.30 -32.98 -21.68
N THR A 10 -30.70 -33.35 -22.80
CA THR A 10 -29.29 -33.06 -23.09
C THR A 10 -29.00 -31.55 -23.28
N LEU A 11 -29.96 -30.80 -23.84
CA LEU A 11 -29.80 -29.35 -23.99
C LEU A 11 -29.84 -28.62 -22.66
N LYS A 12 -30.73 -29.03 -21.75
CA LYS A 12 -30.82 -28.45 -20.40
C LYS A 12 -29.54 -28.68 -19.54
N ILE A 13 -28.99 -29.87 -19.63
CA ILE A 13 -27.75 -30.23 -18.88
C ILE A 13 -26.57 -29.44 -19.41
N LYS A 14 -26.42 -29.25 -20.72
CA LYS A 14 -25.34 -28.47 -21.32
C LYS A 14 -25.42 -26.97 -20.93
N CYS A 15 -26.64 -26.41 -20.90
CA CYS A 15 -26.81 -25.00 -20.45
C CYS A 15 -26.48 -24.82 -18.97
N ILE A 16 -26.84 -25.76 -18.10
CA ILE A 16 -26.54 -25.67 -16.66
C ILE A 16 -25.02 -25.77 -16.41
N TRP A 17 -24.34 -26.66 -17.12
CA TRP A 17 -22.87 -26.79 -17.01
C TRP A 17 -22.15 -25.55 -17.52
N TRP A 18 -22.65 -24.90 -18.57
CA TRP A 18 -22.06 -23.69 -19.12
C TRP A 18 -22.21 -22.49 -18.19
N VAL A 19 -23.35 -22.34 -17.53
CA VAL A 19 -23.60 -21.28 -16.54
C VAL A 19 -22.75 -21.49 -15.28
N VAL A 20 -22.63 -22.73 -14.79
CA VAL A 20 -21.80 -23.07 -13.62
C VAL A 20 -20.32 -22.81 -13.91
N LEU A 21 -19.83 -23.18 -15.11
CA LEU A 21 -18.43 -22.98 -15.49
C LEU A 21 -18.08 -21.49 -15.59
N HIS A 22 -18.97 -20.66 -16.13
CA HIS A 22 -18.77 -19.21 -16.23
C HIS A 22 -18.81 -18.51 -14.86
N SER A 23 -19.66 -18.96 -13.94
CA SER A 23 -19.74 -18.39 -12.60
C SER A 23 -18.48 -18.66 -11.75
N VAL A 24 -17.88 -19.86 -11.90
CA VAL A 24 -16.64 -20.20 -11.19
C VAL A 24 -15.44 -19.41 -11.73
N ILE A 25 -15.37 -19.20 -13.06
CA ILE A 25 -14.28 -18.42 -13.68
C ILE A 25 -14.33 -16.95 -13.24
N THR A 26 -15.53 -16.37 -13.10
CA THR A 26 -15.69 -14.96 -12.70
C THR A 26 -15.22 -14.70 -11.25
N TRP A 27 -15.28 -15.70 -10.37
CA TRP A 27 -14.79 -15.58 -8.99
C TRP A 27 -13.25 -15.68 -8.85
N LEU A 28 -12.60 -16.34 -9.81
CA LEU A 28 -11.13 -16.50 -9.78
C LEU A 28 -10.36 -15.26 -10.27
N VAL A 29 -11.01 -14.33 -10.97
CA VAL A 29 -10.36 -13.13 -11.54
C VAL A 29 -10.44 -11.92 -10.62
N PHE A 30 -11.29 -11.95 -9.59
CA PHE A 30 -11.47 -10.85 -8.66
C PHE A 30 -10.85 -11.15 -7.27
N SER A 31 -9.57 -11.50 -7.26
CA SER A 31 -8.79 -11.42 -6.03
C SER A 31 -8.27 -9.98 -5.94
N PRO A 32 -8.75 -9.14 -5.01
CA PRO A 32 -8.12 -7.84 -4.80
C PRO A 32 -6.68 -8.10 -4.39
N SER A 33 -5.74 -7.59 -5.16
CA SER A 33 -4.34 -7.60 -4.83
C SER A 33 -4.15 -6.76 -3.55
N ALA A 34 -4.17 -7.43 -2.41
CA ALA A 34 -4.08 -6.81 -1.10
C ALA A 34 -2.63 -6.44 -0.85
N ASN A 35 -2.17 -5.25 -1.27
CA ASN A 35 -0.92 -4.67 -0.70
C ASN A 35 -0.55 -3.26 -1.21
N ALA A 36 -1.39 -2.57 -1.96
CA ALA A 36 -1.16 -1.16 -2.25
C ALA A 36 -2.06 -0.31 -1.34
N SER A 37 -1.49 0.68 -0.65
CA SER A 37 -2.27 1.67 0.07
C SER A 37 -3.23 2.35 -0.88
N THR A 38 -4.52 2.40 -0.55
CA THR A 38 -5.49 3.17 -1.33
C THR A 38 -5.20 4.66 -1.19
N ASN A 39 -5.66 5.49 -2.13
CA ASN A 39 -5.53 6.95 -1.99
C ASN A 39 -6.14 7.45 -0.67
N ALA A 40 -7.26 6.87 -0.23
CA ALA A 40 -7.89 7.20 1.06
C ALA A 40 -7.01 6.86 2.27
N ASP A 41 -6.20 5.80 2.20
CA ASP A 41 -5.27 5.46 3.28
C ASP A 41 -4.06 6.38 3.28
N ILE A 42 -3.54 6.74 2.11
CA ILE A 42 -2.46 7.73 1.97
C ILE A 42 -2.87 9.07 2.59
N ASP A 43 -4.09 9.54 2.31
CA ASP A 43 -4.62 10.79 2.86
C ASP A 43 -4.71 10.72 4.40
N LYS A 44 -5.17 9.60 4.97
CA LYS A 44 -5.19 9.39 6.43
C LYS A 44 -3.78 9.46 7.03
N TYR A 45 -2.78 8.83 6.39
CA TYR A 45 -1.40 8.86 6.87
C TYR A 45 -0.83 10.27 6.82
N LYS A 46 -1.08 11.01 5.74
CA LYS A 46 -0.64 12.40 5.59
C LYS A 46 -1.30 13.33 6.61
N ILE A 47 -2.60 13.18 6.85
CA ILE A 47 -3.31 13.92 7.91
C ILE A 47 -2.71 13.59 9.29
N TYR A 48 -2.48 12.30 9.58
CA TYR A 48 -1.91 11.91 10.87
C TYR A 48 -0.55 12.57 11.13
N ILE A 49 0.37 12.49 10.19
CA ILE A 49 1.70 13.11 10.39
C ILE A 49 1.63 14.64 10.40
N HIS A 50 0.71 15.26 9.66
CA HIS A 50 0.48 16.70 9.71
C HIS A 50 0.08 17.15 11.12
N LEU A 51 -0.78 16.41 11.80
CA LEU A 51 -1.19 16.71 13.19
C LEU A 51 -0.08 16.51 14.22
N LYS A 52 0.94 15.70 13.90
CA LYS A 52 2.09 15.43 14.80
C LYS A 52 3.22 16.45 14.65
N VAL A 53 3.33 17.11 13.53
CA VAL A 53 4.42 18.02 13.23
C VAL A 53 4.08 19.46 13.64
N ILE A 54 5.03 20.18 14.20
CA ILE A 54 4.78 21.49 14.83
C ILE A 54 4.34 22.56 13.83
N THR A 55 4.85 22.55 12.60
CA THR A 55 4.57 23.57 11.60
C THR A 55 4.27 22.96 10.22
N TYR A 56 3.47 23.69 9.43
CA TYR A 56 3.18 23.29 8.05
C TYR A 56 4.45 23.16 7.19
N LYS A 57 5.46 23.99 7.45
CA LYS A 57 6.76 23.91 6.77
C LYS A 57 7.45 22.58 7.02
N GLU A 58 7.53 22.14 8.28
CA GLU A 58 8.12 20.85 8.66
C GLU A 58 7.30 19.68 8.11
N TYR A 59 5.95 19.80 8.11
CA TYR A 59 5.09 18.82 7.48
C TYR A 59 5.42 18.66 5.98
N ASN A 60 5.51 19.75 5.22
CA ASN A 60 5.85 19.68 3.80
C ASN A 60 7.21 19.01 3.55
N CYS A 61 8.16 19.21 4.46
CA CYS A 61 9.46 18.57 4.35
C CYS A 61 9.39 17.06 4.60
N ILE A 62 8.63 16.62 5.62
CA ILE A 62 8.49 15.19 5.91
C ILE A 62 7.65 14.47 4.84
N ASP A 63 6.62 15.12 4.33
CA ASP A 63 5.82 14.58 3.21
C ASP A 63 6.67 14.34 1.97
N ARG A 64 7.50 15.32 1.58
CA ARG A 64 8.43 15.17 0.45
C ARG A 64 9.46 14.07 0.69
N LEU A 65 10.03 14.02 1.89
CA LEU A 65 11.03 13.04 2.27
C LEU A 65 10.47 11.61 2.13
N TRP A 66 9.34 11.34 2.78
CA TRP A 66 8.77 9.99 2.76
C TRP A 66 8.13 9.63 1.43
N THR A 67 7.61 10.61 0.67
CA THR A 67 7.15 10.37 -0.70
C THR A 67 8.31 10.03 -1.64
N ALA A 68 9.50 10.60 -1.43
CA ALA A 68 10.69 10.25 -2.20
C ALA A 68 11.21 8.85 -1.88
N GLU A 69 11.11 8.41 -0.62
CA GLU A 69 11.51 7.06 -0.17
C GLU A 69 10.47 5.99 -0.53
N ASN A 70 9.20 6.31 -0.40
CA ASN A 70 8.08 5.39 -0.60
C ASN A 70 6.89 6.16 -1.20
N ARG A 71 6.86 6.26 -2.53
CA ARG A 71 5.86 7.06 -3.27
C ARG A 71 4.41 6.66 -2.96
N SER A 72 4.16 5.40 -2.69
CA SER A 72 2.83 4.86 -2.39
C SER A 72 2.45 4.92 -0.92
N TRP A 73 3.33 5.40 -0.04
CA TRP A 73 3.13 5.37 1.41
C TRP A 73 2.69 4.00 1.93
N ASP A 74 3.14 2.93 1.26
CA ASP A 74 2.81 1.56 1.62
C ASP A 74 3.52 1.16 2.92
N PRO A 75 2.77 0.83 4.00
CA PRO A 75 3.36 0.41 5.27
C PRO A 75 4.06 -0.96 5.19
N TYR A 76 3.88 -1.69 4.10
CA TYR A 76 4.50 -3.00 3.89
C TYR A 76 5.62 -2.97 2.85
N ALA A 77 5.93 -1.79 2.31
CA ALA A 77 7.01 -1.64 1.32
C ALA A 77 8.35 -2.10 1.88
N LYS A 78 9.01 -2.99 1.13
CA LYS A 78 10.35 -3.51 1.43
C LYS A 78 11.34 -3.05 0.38
N ASN A 79 12.46 -2.51 0.80
CA ASN A 79 13.56 -2.24 -0.11
C ASN A 79 14.24 -3.56 -0.51
N LYS A 80 14.46 -3.77 -1.81
CA LYS A 80 15.09 -4.99 -2.34
C LYS A 80 16.60 -5.07 -2.06
N LYS A 81 17.25 -3.93 -1.77
CA LYS A 81 18.70 -3.81 -1.63
C LYS A 81 19.15 -3.53 -0.19
N SER A 82 18.21 -3.35 0.73
CA SER A 82 18.51 -3.03 2.14
C SER A 82 17.44 -3.58 3.08
N SER A 83 17.62 -3.40 4.38
CA SER A 83 16.62 -3.73 5.40
C SER A 83 15.57 -2.63 5.62
N ALA A 84 15.53 -1.61 4.77
CA ALA A 84 14.56 -0.52 4.86
C ALA A 84 13.12 -1.00 4.64
N TYR A 85 12.20 -0.54 5.49
CA TYR A 85 10.83 -1.04 5.53
C TYR A 85 9.82 0.07 5.88
N GLY A 86 8.60 -0.10 5.35
CA GLY A 86 7.43 0.69 5.69
C GLY A 86 7.38 2.08 5.08
N ILE A 87 6.48 2.92 5.59
CA ILE A 87 6.30 4.29 5.11
C ILE A 87 7.59 5.10 5.17
N PRO A 88 8.32 5.14 6.32
CA PRO A 88 9.53 5.95 6.43
C PRO A 88 10.78 5.27 5.87
N GLN A 89 10.72 4.06 5.35
CA GLN A 89 11.87 3.28 4.87
C GLN A 89 13.04 3.22 5.87
N LEU A 90 12.73 3.03 7.17
CA LEU A 90 13.77 2.88 8.19
C LEU A 90 14.44 1.50 8.12
N LEU A 91 15.74 1.47 8.32
CA LEU A 91 16.51 0.23 8.41
C LEU A 91 16.07 -0.61 9.62
N ASN A 92 15.92 -1.92 9.40
CA ASN A 92 15.55 -2.90 10.42
C ASN A 92 14.20 -2.64 11.11
N LEU A 93 13.34 -1.82 10.54
CA LEU A 93 11.99 -1.57 11.06
C LEU A 93 11.17 -2.86 10.96
N LYS A 94 10.62 -3.34 12.10
CA LYS A 94 9.77 -4.54 12.17
C LYS A 94 8.32 -4.22 12.45
N GLU A 95 8.02 -2.96 12.74
CA GLU A 95 6.67 -2.49 13.05
C GLU A 95 5.77 -2.58 11.82
N ARG A 96 4.54 -3.05 11.99
CA ARG A 96 3.55 -3.18 10.92
C ARG A 96 2.44 -2.13 10.97
N ASN A 97 2.21 -1.54 12.14
CA ASN A 97 1.22 -0.49 12.28
C ASN A 97 1.74 0.80 11.61
N PRO A 98 1.04 1.33 10.59
CA PRO A 98 1.51 2.50 9.83
C PRO A 98 1.70 3.74 10.69
N TYR A 99 0.85 3.95 11.68
CA TYR A 99 0.93 5.11 12.57
C TYR A 99 2.16 5.04 13.48
N VAL A 100 2.45 3.86 14.01
CA VAL A 100 3.65 3.63 14.82
C VAL A 100 4.92 3.73 13.96
N GLN A 101 4.89 3.25 12.72
CA GLN A 101 5.99 3.45 11.76
C GLN A 101 6.30 4.94 11.56
N MET A 102 5.26 5.76 11.37
CA MET A 102 5.42 7.22 11.20
C MET A 102 5.95 7.89 12.47
N ASP A 103 5.50 7.49 13.65
CA ASP A 103 6.03 7.99 14.93
C ASP A 103 7.52 7.67 15.07
N LEU A 104 7.93 6.43 14.78
CA LEU A 104 9.33 6.00 14.81
C LEU A 104 10.17 6.72 13.76
N GLY A 105 9.62 6.88 12.55
CA GLY A 105 10.26 7.60 11.46
C GLY A 105 10.49 9.08 11.79
N TYR A 106 9.48 9.75 12.32
CA TYR A 106 9.60 11.15 12.72
C TYR A 106 10.57 11.34 13.88
N LYS A 107 10.51 10.46 14.89
CA LYS A 107 11.50 10.44 15.99
C LYS A 107 12.93 10.29 15.49
N TYR A 108 13.16 9.38 14.54
CA TYR A 108 14.46 9.20 13.90
C TYR A 108 14.94 10.49 13.19
N VAL A 109 14.05 11.11 12.40
CA VAL A 109 14.36 12.35 11.68
C VAL A 109 14.74 13.48 12.63
N VAL A 110 13.96 13.69 13.69
CA VAL A 110 14.25 14.74 14.68
C VAL A 110 15.55 14.45 15.46
N HIS A 111 15.78 13.20 15.84
CA HIS A 111 16.99 12.81 16.54
C HIS A 111 18.25 13.05 15.70
N ARG A 112 18.23 12.56 14.45
CA ARG A 112 19.42 12.57 13.57
C ARG A 112 19.67 13.94 12.91
N TYR A 113 18.61 14.58 12.41
CA TYR A 113 18.72 15.80 11.60
C TYR A 113 18.21 17.05 12.29
N LYS A 114 17.61 16.94 13.49
CA LYS A 114 17.01 18.01 14.29
C LYS A 114 15.71 18.61 13.70
N SER A 115 15.42 18.41 12.41
CA SER A 115 14.17 18.81 11.79
C SER A 115 13.92 18.03 10.49
N ALA A 116 12.64 17.96 10.07
CA ALA A 116 12.27 17.32 8.82
C ALA A 116 12.85 18.04 7.61
N CYS A 117 12.94 19.38 7.64
CA CYS A 117 13.50 20.15 6.55
C CYS A 117 15.03 19.95 6.39
N LYS A 118 15.75 19.74 7.48
CA LYS A 118 17.19 19.38 7.40
C LYS A 118 17.36 17.95 6.85
N ALA A 119 16.50 17.01 7.23
CA ALA A 119 16.51 15.65 6.68
C ALA A 119 16.21 15.66 5.18
N TRP A 120 15.19 16.42 4.74
CA TRP A 120 14.89 16.60 3.33
C TRP A 120 16.05 17.20 2.54
N SER A 121 16.68 18.26 3.07
CA SER A 121 17.87 18.87 2.47
C SER A 121 19.05 17.91 2.38
N TYR A 122 19.22 17.03 3.37
CA TYR A 122 20.23 15.98 3.33
C TYR A 122 19.90 14.96 2.23
N TRP A 123 18.65 14.49 2.18
CA TRP A 123 18.18 13.54 1.17
C TRP A 123 18.40 14.05 -0.26
N GLN A 124 18.08 15.33 -0.52
CA GLN A 124 18.28 15.94 -1.84
C GLN A 124 19.73 15.90 -2.33
N ARG A 125 20.69 15.88 -1.43
CA ARG A 125 22.13 15.81 -1.77
C ARG A 125 22.67 14.39 -1.86
N HIS A 126 22.10 13.44 -1.14
CA HIS A 126 22.67 12.10 -0.94
C HIS A 126 21.77 10.96 -1.45
N GLY A 127 20.50 11.23 -1.73
CA GLY A 127 19.53 10.23 -2.19
C GLY A 127 19.08 9.23 -1.10
N HIS A 128 19.37 9.53 0.18
CA HIS A 128 18.94 8.76 1.36
C HIS A 128 18.99 9.64 2.61
N TYR A 129 18.42 9.13 3.72
CA TYR A 129 18.47 9.81 5.01
C TYR A 129 18.66 8.83 6.18
#